data_edfeea3bf99c88cffcfb4cb14abbaa96
#
_entry.id   edfeea3bf99c88cffcfb4cb14abbaa96
#
_cell.length_a   1.000
_cell.length_b   1.000
_cell.length_c   1.000
_cell.angle_alpha   90.00
_cell.angle_beta   90.00
_cell.angle_gamma   90.00
#
_symmetry.space_group_name_H-M   'P 1'
#
loop_
_entity.id
_entity.type
_entity.pdbx_description
1 polymer ?
#
loop_
_entity_poly.entity_id
_entity_poly.type
_entity_poly.pdbx_seq_one_letter_code
_entity_poly.pdbx_strand_id
1 'polypeptide(L)'
;MSHDLDRPLAALAEATRLAEGRLDEQSVVSANAVVAKAGARLGFGIESTVVALAGSTGVGKSQLFNALSSSELAAVSRRRTTSVTQAAVWGDGADSILDWLEIVRRHRLDPGELGGLVLLDLPDFDSVERNHRDEVDRVVALADLVLWVVEPQKYADAALHERYLRPLASHAAAMAVALNQSDLLSPAEIAALRDDMPRLLAEDGLHGVPIVVVSARTGLGLEELRQLLRERVDARSAAVERLAADVADAAAALANASGTGTPAGIRSDDRTHLLAALEDAAGVPSIVHAVGAAHRRRGALATGWPFVRWIRRFRPDPLRPLRLPETPQPSVRTSAQGRPKCSARRSRRSHAHSPTALPMGFPRLGRG
;
A
#
# COMPACT_ATOMS: atom_id res chain seq x y z
N MET A 1 -6.58 -12.08 17.25
CA MET A 1 -6.68 -10.60 17.26
C MET A 1 -5.75 -10.11 16.18
N SER A 2 -6.27 -9.58 15.09
CA SER A 2 -5.45 -9.05 13.98
C SER A 2 -4.73 -7.81 14.50
N HIS A 3 -3.43 -7.85 14.58
CA HIS A 3 -2.60 -6.71 14.93
C HIS A 3 -2.25 -5.98 13.64
N ASP A 4 -3.03 -4.96 13.28
CA ASP A 4 -2.66 -4.07 12.16
C ASP A 4 -1.33 -3.36 12.51
N LEU A 5 -0.21 -4.00 12.16
CA LEU A 5 1.13 -3.47 12.39
C LEU A 5 1.58 -2.43 11.36
N ASP A 6 0.88 -2.31 10.25
CA ASP A 6 1.26 -1.37 9.18
C ASP A 6 1.25 0.08 9.69
N ARG A 7 0.24 0.45 10.48
CA ARG A 7 0.15 1.77 11.10
C ARG A 7 1.23 2.04 12.15
N PRO A 8 1.43 1.17 13.15
CA PRO A 8 2.51 1.34 14.13
C PRO A 8 3.90 1.42 13.48
N LEU A 9 4.18 0.57 12.49
CA LEU A 9 5.46 0.59 11.77
C LEU A 9 5.66 1.86 10.95
N ALA A 10 4.63 2.32 10.25
CA ALA A 10 4.69 3.58 9.51
C ALA A 10 4.92 4.78 10.47
N ALA A 11 4.24 4.77 11.62
CA ALA A 11 4.42 5.79 12.65
C ALA A 11 5.83 5.73 13.26
N LEU A 12 6.37 4.52 13.52
CA LEU A 12 7.72 4.34 14.01
C LEU A 12 8.75 4.83 13.00
N ALA A 13 8.60 4.51 11.72
CA ALA A 13 9.47 4.98 10.65
C ALA A 13 9.51 6.51 10.56
N GLU A 14 8.35 7.15 10.63
CA GLU A 14 8.27 8.61 10.61
C GLU A 14 8.85 9.23 11.88
N ALA A 15 8.57 8.65 13.08
CA ALA A 15 9.14 9.10 14.33
C ALA A 15 10.68 8.99 14.31
N THR A 16 11.22 7.89 13.78
CA THR A 16 12.67 7.67 13.65
C THR A 16 13.30 8.70 12.72
N ARG A 17 12.68 8.97 11.57
CA ARG A 17 13.12 10.01 10.64
C ARG A 17 13.15 11.41 11.30
N LEU A 18 12.15 11.74 12.09
CA LEU A 18 12.10 13.01 12.83
C LEU A 18 13.10 13.07 13.98
N ALA A 19 13.49 11.93 14.53
CA ALA A 19 14.46 11.81 15.62
C ALA A 19 15.92 11.95 15.16
N GLU A 20 16.20 11.73 13.89
CA GLU A 20 17.55 11.86 13.33
C GLU A 20 18.16 13.23 13.60
N GLY A 21 19.38 13.22 14.18
CA GLY A 21 20.09 14.43 14.57
C GLY A 21 19.48 15.22 15.75
N ARG A 22 18.40 14.69 16.40
CA ARG A 22 17.73 15.33 17.53
C ARG A 22 17.77 14.50 18.79
N LEU A 23 17.76 13.18 18.68
CA LEU A 23 17.88 12.25 19.79
C LEU A 23 19.24 11.54 19.74
N ASP A 24 19.51 10.73 20.76
CA ASP A 24 20.72 9.93 20.80
C ASP A 24 20.75 8.92 19.63
N GLU A 25 21.95 8.74 19.09
CA GLU A 25 22.17 7.92 17.89
C GLU A 25 21.76 6.45 18.12
N GLN A 26 21.95 5.93 19.32
CA GLN A 26 21.66 4.53 19.64
C GLN A 26 20.15 4.23 19.58
N SER A 27 19.31 5.11 20.10
CA SER A 27 17.85 4.99 20.03
C SER A 27 17.36 5.05 18.57
N VAL A 28 17.93 5.94 17.76
CA VAL A 28 17.59 6.07 16.35
C VAL A 28 18.03 4.84 15.55
N VAL A 29 19.25 4.35 15.76
CA VAL A 29 19.76 3.13 15.07
C VAL A 29 18.91 1.92 15.42
N SER A 30 18.56 1.74 16.71
CA SER A 30 17.72 0.63 17.15
C SER A 30 16.33 0.66 16.50
N ALA A 31 15.70 1.83 16.46
CA ALA A 31 14.39 2.00 15.81
C ALA A 31 14.45 1.75 14.29
N ASN A 32 15.50 2.25 13.61
CA ASN A 32 15.73 1.96 12.19
C ASN A 32 15.91 0.47 11.92
N ALA A 33 16.60 -0.27 12.81
CA ALA A 33 16.76 -1.72 12.68
C ALA A 33 15.42 -2.45 12.76
N VAL A 34 14.49 -2.01 13.61
CA VAL A 34 13.13 -2.57 13.70
C VAL A 34 12.34 -2.29 12.42
N VAL A 35 12.37 -1.06 11.93
CA VAL A 35 11.72 -0.70 10.66
C VAL A 35 12.27 -1.52 9.49
N ALA A 36 13.59 -1.71 9.43
CA ALA A 36 14.23 -2.52 8.40
C ALA A 36 13.84 -4.01 8.44
N LYS A 37 13.54 -4.58 9.64
CA LYS A 37 13.02 -5.95 9.77
C LYS A 37 11.68 -6.17 9.07
N ALA A 38 10.84 -5.14 8.95
CA ALA A 38 9.59 -5.21 8.22
C ALA A 38 9.82 -5.40 6.71
N GLY A 39 10.96 -4.92 6.20
CA GLY A 39 11.42 -5.15 4.84
C GLY A 39 10.47 -4.62 3.76
N ALA A 40 10.46 -5.32 2.61
CA ALA A 40 9.67 -4.95 1.44
C ALA A 40 8.13 -5.05 1.65
N ARG A 41 7.67 -5.64 2.78
CA ARG A 41 6.24 -5.79 3.09
C ARG A 41 5.67 -4.67 3.96
N LEU A 42 6.47 -3.66 4.29
CA LEU A 42 5.99 -2.50 5.02
C LEU A 42 4.86 -1.81 4.24
N GLY A 43 3.65 -1.77 4.82
CA GLY A 43 2.46 -1.20 4.19
C GLY A 43 1.68 -2.16 3.26
N PHE A 44 2.10 -3.43 3.13
CA PHE A 44 1.47 -4.41 2.23
C PHE A 44 0.88 -5.65 2.93
N GLY A 45 0.59 -5.57 4.22
CA GLY A 45 0.01 -6.69 4.97
C GLY A 45 1.05 -7.66 5.50
N ILE A 46 1.80 -7.22 6.49
CA ILE A 46 2.84 -8.01 7.17
C ILE A 46 2.27 -9.29 7.79
N GLU A 47 0.99 -9.27 8.17
CA GLU A 47 0.32 -10.36 8.89
C GLU A 47 -0.03 -11.56 8.00
N SER A 48 -0.16 -11.36 6.69
CA SER A 48 -0.56 -12.43 5.78
C SER A 48 0.62 -13.33 5.39
N THR A 49 0.37 -14.64 5.42
CA THR A 49 1.30 -15.64 4.88
C THR A 49 0.99 -15.92 3.42
N VAL A 50 1.86 -15.51 2.53
CA VAL A 50 1.66 -15.69 1.08
C VAL A 50 2.32 -16.97 0.61
N VAL A 51 1.52 -17.89 0.09
CA VAL A 51 1.96 -19.14 -0.52
C VAL A 51 1.61 -19.12 -2.01
N ALA A 52 2.60 -19.33 -2.87
CA ALA A 52 2.43 -19.34 -4.31
C ALA A 52 2.55 -20.75 -4.88
N LEU A 53 1.54 -21.22 -5.62
CA LEU A 53 1.59 -22.45 -6.39
C LEU A 53 2.28 -22.18 -7.72
N ALA A 54 3.46 -22.75 -7.93
CA ALA A 54 4.23 -22.66 -9.15
C ALA A 54 4.37 -24.06 -9.82
N GLY A 55 4.47 -24.11 -11.12
CA GLY A 55 4.63 -25.37 -11.84
C GLY A 55 4.26 -25.23 -13.32
N SER A 56 4.62 -26.24 -14.13
CA SER A 56 4.33 -26.27 -15.55
C SER A 56 2.84 -26.53 -15.86
N THR A 57 2.50 -26.42 -17.14
CA THR A 57 1.16 -26.74 -17.62
C THR A 57 0.82 -28.21 -17.35
N GLY A 58 -0.37 -28.47 -16.83
CA GLY A 58 -0.92 -29.81 -16.67
C GLY A 58 -0.55 -30.53 -15.38
N VAL A 59 0.33 -29.99 -14.53
CA VAL A 59 0.73 -30.63 -13.25
C VAL A 59 -0.38 -30.59 -12.19
N GLY A 60 -1.48 -29.87 -12.43
CA GLY A 60 -2.64 -29.84 -11.55
C GLY A 60 -2.64 -28.77 -10.49
N LYS A 61 -1.96 -27.61 -10.69
CA LYS A 61 -1.97 -26.46 -9.77
C LYS A 61 -3.37 -26.02 -9.38
N SER A 62 -4.21 -25.73 -10.37
CA SER A 62 -5.60 -25.27 -10.14
C SER A 62 -6.48 -26.35 -9.48
N GLN A 63 -6.20 -27.65 -9.73
CA GLN A 63 -6.87 -28.72 -8.99
C GLN A 63 -6.44 -28.74 -7.52
N LEU A 64 -5.14 -28.57 -7.26
CA LEU A 64 -4.58 -28.51 -5.93
C LEU A 64 -5.09 -27.26 -5.18
N PHE A 65 -5.17 -26.11 -5.86
CA PHE A 65 -5.78 -24.90 -5.35
C PHE A 65 -7.24 -25.12 -4.89
N ASN A 66 -8.06 -25.76 -5.73
CA ASN A 66 -9.44 -26.10 -5.40
C ASN A 66 -9.53 -27.10 -4.24
N ALA A 67 -8.67 -28.12 -4.23
CA ALA A 67 -8.65 -29.12 -3.17
C ALA A 67 -8.24 -28.54 -1.81
N LEU A 68 -7.31 -27.60 -1.78
CA LEU A 68 -6.89 -26.91 -0.56
C LEU A 68 -7.96 -25.92 -0.07
N SER A 69 -8.60 -25.19 -0.98
CA SER A 69 -9.67 -24.24 -0.66
C SER A 69 -11.00 -24.91 -0.36
N SER A 70 -11.11 -26.22 -0.54
CA SER A 70 -12.35 -27.01 -0.40
C SER A 70 -13.51 -26.45 -1.23
N SER A 71 -13.20 -25.84 -2.38
CA SER A 71 -14.15 -25.13 -3.25
C SER A 71 -13.70 -25.19 -4.70
N GLU A 72 -14.64 -25.16 -5.63
CA GLU A 72 -14.35 -25.09 -7.08
C GLU A 72 -14.14 -23.64 -7.54
N LEU A 73 -13.09 -23.00 -7.06
CA LEU A 73 -12.77 -21.59 -7.35
C LEU A 73 -12.06 -21.42 -8.70
N ALA A 74 -11.10 -22.30 -8.98
CA ALA A 74 -10.35 -22.30 -10.22
C ALA A 74 -11.01 -23.17 -11.28
N ALA A 75 -11.10 -22.66 -12.51
CA ALA A 75 -11.57 -23.48 -13.62
C ALA A 75 -10.55 -24.58 -13.96
N VAL A 76 -10.96 -25.83 -13.87
CA VAL A 76 -10.14 -26.98 -14.21
C VAL A 76 -10.49 -27.43 -15.62
N SER A 77 -9.56 -27.34 -16.57
CA SER A 77 -9.73 -27.89 -17.91
C SER A 77 -8.46 -28.55 -18.44
N ARG A 78 -8.61 -29.44 -19.42
CA ARG A 78 -7.48 -30.09 -20.08
C ARG A 78 -6.70 -29.18 -21.04
N ARG A 79 -7.20 -27.97 -21.32
CA ARG A 79 -6.52 -26.96 -22.14
C ARG A 79 -6.11 -25.81 -21.24
N ARG A 80 -4.99 -25.11 -21.56
CA ARG A 80 -4.43 -23.94 -20.84
C ARG A 80 -5.51 -23.09 -20.18
N THR A 81 -5.58 -23.11 -18.86
CA THR A 81 -6.73 -22.57 -18.12
C THR A 81 -6.39 -21.37 -17.27
N THR A 82 -5.17 -21.26 -16.77
CA THR A 82 -4.81 -20.18 -15.85
C THR A 82 -3.96 -19.16 -16.61
N SER A 83 -4.62 -18.19 -17.24
CA SER A 83 -3.96 -17.04 -17.86
C SER A 83 -3.83 -15.83 -16.92
N VAL A 84 -4.45 -15.89 -15.74
CA VAL A 84 -4.49 -14.78 -14.77
C VAL A 84 -4.35 -15.40 -13.38
N THR A 85 -3.44 -14.84 -12.58
CA THR A 85 -3.28 -15.22 -11.18
C THR A 85 -4.58 -15.01 -10.40
N GLN A 86 -4.89 -15.97 -9.53
CA GLN A 86 -6.01 -15.89 -8.60
C GLN A 86 -5.57 -16.21 -7.18
N ALA A 87 -6.28 -15.66 -6.21
CA ALA A 87 -5.98 -15.80 -4.79
C ALA A 87 -7.15 -16.42 -4.02
N ALA A 88 -6.85 -17.35 -3.13
CA ALA A 88 -7.74 -17.75 -2.04
C ALA A 88 -7.17 -17.18 -0.73
N VAL A 89 -8.03 -16.49 0.05
CA VAL A 89 -7.66 -15.78 1.26
C VAL A 89 -8.46 -16.32 2.42
N TRP A 90 -7.80 -16.86 3.43
CA TRP A 90 -8.44 -17.31 4.66
C TRP A 90 -8.47 -16.18 5.69
N GLY A 91 -9.64 -15.53 5.81
CA GLY A 91 -9.86 -14.37 6.65
C GLY A 91 -9.72 -13.03 5.90
N ASP A 92 -9.34 -11.99 6.65
CA ASP A 92 -9.23 -10.61 6.17
C ASP A 92 -7.78 -10.11 6.22
N GLY A 93 -7.52 -8.92 5.67
CA GLY A 93 -6.23 -8.23 5.82
C GLY A 93 -5.23 -8.43 4.70
N ALA A 94 -5.57 -9.16 3.63
CA ALA A 94 -4.67 -9.40 2.49
C ALA A 94 -4.85 -8.40 1.33
N ASP A 95 -5.77 -7.44 1.44
CA ASP A 95 -6.12 -6.58 0.30
C ASP A 95 -4.94 -5.75 -0.19
N SER A 96 -4.15 -5.18 0.73
CA SER A 96 -3.00 -4.34 0.37
C SER A 96 -1.95 -5.10 -0.45
N ILE A 97 -1.62 -6.34 -0.05
CA ILE A 97 -0.64 -7.15 -0.78
C ILE A 97 -1.20 -7.63 -2.12
N LEU A 98 -2.49 -7.95 -2.18
CA LEU A 98 -3.15 -8.38 -3.42
C LEU A 98 -3.32 -7.21 -4.40
N ASP A 99 -3.54 -5.98 -3.91
CA ASP A 99 -3.56 -4.76 -4.72
C ASP A 99 -2.18 -4.49 -5.31
N TRP A 100 -1.14 -4.60 -4.49
CA TRP A 100 0.24 -4.43 -4.93
C TRP A 100 0.67 -5.47 -5.97
N LEU A 101 0.23 -6.73 -5.80
CA LEU A 101 0.44 -7.81 -6.77
C LEU A 101 -0.47 -7.72 -8.00
N GLU A 102 -1.37 -6.75 -8.05
CA GLU A 102 -2.37 -6.56 -9.13
C GLU A 102 -3.30 -7.76 -9.32
N ILE A 103 -3.55 -8.53 -8.25
CA ILE A 103 -4.40 -9.72 -8.32
C ILE A 103 -5.87 -9.32 -8.22
N VAL A 104 -6.60 -9.49 -9.31
CA VAL A 104 -8.01 -9.08 -9.42
C VAL A 104 -8.96 -10.20 -8.93
N ARG A 105 -8.61 -11.46 -9.20
CA ARG A 105 -9.46 -12.61 -8.82
C ARG A 105 -9.14 -13.03 -7.40
N ARG A 106 -10.02 -12.66 -6.45
CA ARG A 106 -9.85 -12.92 -5.02
C ARG A 106 -11.04 -13.68 -4.49
N HIS A 107 -10.79 -14.79 -3.82
CA HIS A 107 -11.79 -15.64 -3.19
C HIS A 107 -11.57 -15.61 -1.68
N ARG A 108 -12.52 -15.09 -0.93
CA ARG A 108 -12.46 -15.08 0.54
C ARG A 108 -13.07 -16.34 1.10
N LEU A 109 -12.36 -16.93 2.03
CA LEU A 109 -12.71 -18.17 2.71
C LEU A 109 -12.76 -17.92 4.21
N ASP A 110 -13.49 -18.78 4.92
CA ASP A 110 -13.50 -18.75 6.38
C ASP A 110 -12.09 -19.04 6.91
N PRO A 111 -11.60 -18.28 7.92
CA PRO A 111 -10.23 -18.39 8.39
C PRO A 111 -9.85 -19.79 8.87
N GLY A 112 -10.72 -20.47 9.62
CA GLY A 112 -10.48 -21.82 10.12
C GLY A 112 -9.05 -21.97 10.69
N GLU A 113 -8.42 -23.11 10.40
CA GLU A 113 -7.04 -23.42 10.82
C GLU A 113 -5.96 -22.75 9.97
N LEU A 114 -6.33 -22.17 8.84
CA LEU A 114 -5.43 -21.49 7.90
C LEU A 114 -5.61 -19.97 7.91
N GLY A 115 -6.18 -19.41 8.98
CA GLY A 115 -6.39 -17.97 9.12
C GLY A 115 -5.12 -17.17 8.87
N GLY A 116 -5.20 -16.17 7.96
CA GLY A 116 -4.06 -15.38 7.52
C GLY A 116 -3.29 -15.96 6.32
N LEU A 117 -3.69 -17.12 5.80
CA LEU A 117 -3.11 -17.66 4.57
C LEU A 117 -3.67 -16.95 3.33
N VAL A 118 -2.78 -16.64 2.41
CA VAL A 118 -3.07 -16.21 1.04
C VAL A 118 -2.44 -17.23 0.10
N LEU A 119 -3.26 -18.03 -0.56
CA LEU A 119 -2.81 -19.01 -1.55
C LEU A 119 -3.01 -18.44 -2.96
N LEU A 120 -1.93 -18.40 -3.74
CA LEU A 120 -1.92 -17.88 -5.09
C LEU A 120 -1.79 -19.04 -6.10
N ASP A 121 -2.70 -19.10 -7.08
CA ASP A 121 -2.57 -19.98 -8.24
C ASP A 121 -1.94 -19.20 -9.39
N LEU A 122 -0.64 -19.41 -9.61
CA LEU A 122 0.13 -18.70 -10.63
C LEU A 122 -0.10 -19.27 -12.02
N PRO A 123 0.06 -18.45 -13.09
CA PRO A 123 0.14 -18.92 -14.45
C PRO A 123 1.24 -19.97 -14.62
N ASP A 124 1.13 -20.76 -15.68
CA ASP A 124 2.13 -21.76 -16.02
C ASP A 124 3.46 -21.07 -16.38
N PHE A 125 4.55 -21.48 -15.75
CA PHE A 125 5.86 -20.88 -16.00
C PHE A 125 6.45 -21.22 -17.39
N ASP A 126 5.98 -22.28 -18.03
CA ASP A 126 6.33 -22.70 -19.39
C ASP A 126 5.53 -21.94 -20.47
N SER A 127 4.69 -20.98 -20.06
CA SER A 127 3.97 -20.08 -20.99
C SER A 127 4.95 -19.23 -21.80
N VAL A 128 4.66 -19.07 -23.09
CA VAL A 128 5.49 -18.30 -24.04
C VAL A 128 5.40 -16.79 -23.78
N GLU A 129 4.43 -16.33 -23.00
CA GLU A 129 4.18 -14.92 -22.71
C GLU A 129 5.18 -14.34 -21.70
N ARG A 130 5.94 -13.32 -22.12
CA ARG A 130 6.95 -12.65 -21.26
C ARG A 130 6.35 -12.06 -20.00
N ASN A 131 5.13 -11.52 -20.07
CA ASN A 131 4.43 -10.91 -18.94
C ASN A 131 4.19 -11.87 -17.77
N HIS A 132 4.01 -13.18 -18.05
CA HIS A 132 3.81 -14.20 -17.02
C HIS A 132 5.08 -14.47 -16.20
N ARG A 133 6.29 -14.30 -16.80
CA ARG A 133 7.55 -14.47 -16.07
C ARG A 133 7.77 -13.36 -15.06
N ASP A 134 7.57 -12.11 -15.48
CA ASP A 134 7.73 -10.94 -14.61
C ASP A 134 6.74 -10.99 -13.43
N GLU A 135 5.55 -11.55 -13.64
CA GLU A 135 4.55 -11.78 -12.58
C GLU A 135 5.01 -12.87 -11.60
N VAL A 136 5.49 -14.02 -12.11
CA VAL A 136 6.04 -15.10 -11.28
C VAL A 136 7.22 -14.60 -10.45
N ASP A 137 8.17 -13.87 -11.06
CA ASP A 137 9.36 -13.34 -10.36
C ASP A 137 8.97 -12.36 -9.26
N ARG A 138 7.98 -11.47 -9.49
CA ARG A 138 7.46 -10.57 -8.44
C ARG A 138 6.83 -11.32 -7.28
N VAL A 139 6.02 -12.34 -7.57
CA VAL A 139 5.37 -13.14 -6.53
C VAL A 139 6.38 -13.95 -5.73
N VAL A 140 7.35 -14.59 -6.41
CA VAL A 140 8.41 -15.36 -5.75
C VAL A 140 9.24 -14.51 -4.78
N ALA A 141 9.51 -13.25 -5.14
CA ALA A 141 10.26 -12.34 -4.28
C ALA A 141 9.53 -11.96 -2.98
N LEU A 142 8.19 -12.08 -2.94
CA LEU A 142 7.36 -11.71 -1.78
C LEU A 142 6.71 -12.90 -1.08
N ALA A 143 6.66 -14.07 -1.72
CA ALA A 143 6.06 -15.25 -1.13
C ALA A 143 6.84 -15.72 0.10
N ASP A 144 6.12 -16.11 1.15
CA ASP A 144 6.71 -16.78 2.32
C ASP A 144 7.02 -18.24 2.01
N LEU A 145 6.29 -18.80 1.04
CA LEU A 145 6.52 -20.15 0.52
C LEU A 145 6.15 -20.21 -0.97
N VAL A 146 7.07 -20.75 -1.78
CA VAL A 146 6.79 -21.16 -3.15
C VAL A 146 6.62 -22.68 -3.16
N LEU A 147 5.40 -23.12 -3.42
CA LEU A 147 5.08 -24.54 -3.53
C LEU A 147 5.17 -24.99 -4.99
N TRP A 148 6.26 -25.67 -5.32
CA TRP A 148 6.48 -26.22 -6.66
C TRP A 148 5.65 -27.46 -6.87
N VAL A 149 4.62 -27.36 -7.69
CA VAL A 149 3.74 -28.48 -8.05
C VAL A 149 4.34 -29.19 -9.25
N VAL A 150 4.70 -30.42 -9.06
CA VAL A 150 5.31 -31.29 -10.08
C VAL A 150 4.50 -32.56 -10.27
N GLU A 151 4.60 -33.17 -11.44
CA GLU A 151 3.98 -34.45 -11.72
C GLU A 151 5.06 -35.56 -11.86
N PRO A 152 4.74 -36.84 -11.62
CA PRO A 152 5.70 -37.90 -11.61
C PRO A 152 6.47 -38.11 -12.93
N GLN A 153 5.91 -37.64 -14.03
CA GLN A 153 6.56 -37.75 -15.35
C GLN A 153 7.53 -36.61 -15.65
N LYS A 154 7.43 -35.48 -14.90
CA LYS A 154 8.21 -34.27 -15.17
C LYS A 154 9.00 -33.76 -13.95
N TYR A 155 9.08 -34.52 -12.86
CA TYR A 155 9.83 -34.08 -11.69
C TYR A 155 11.33 -33.89 -11.95
N ALA A 156 11.89 -34.63 -12.92
CA ALA A 156 13.28 -34.53 -13.36
C ALA A 156 13.45 -33.70 -14.65
N ASP A 157 12.48 -32.84 -14.99
CA ASP A 157 12.58 -32.01 -16.21
C ASP A 157 13.70 -30.99 -16.07
N ALA A 158 14.68 -31.04 -16.98
CA ALA A 158 15.80 -30.10 -16.98
C ALA A 158 15.37 -28.64 -17.03
N ALA A 159 14.26 -28.31 -17.72
CA ALA A 159 13.77 -26.94 -17.77
C ALA A 159 13.28 -26.43 -16.38
N LEU A 160 12.68 -27.30 -15.57
CA LEU A 160 12.31 -26.97 -14.20
C LEU A 160 13.57 -26.73 -13.35
N HIS A 161 14.52 -27.62 -13.39
CA HIS A 161 15.74 -27.59 -12.58
C HIS A 161 16.65 -26.40 -12.95
N GLU A 162 16.99 -26.25 -14.24
CA GLU A 162 17.96 -25.25 -14.70
C GLU A 162 17.42 -23.82 -14.70
N ARG A 163 16.13 -23.64 -15.02
CA ARG A 163 15.55 -22.30 -15.17
C ARG A 163 14.96 -21.74 -13.90
N TYR A 164 14.46 -22.60 -13.01
CA TYR A 164 13.67 -22.15 -11.85
C TYR A 164 14.27 -22.60 -10.51
N LEU A 165 14.54 -23.89 -10.33
CA LEU A 165 14.96 -24.42 -9.04
C LEU A 165 16.39 -23.97 -8.69
N ARG A 166 17.35 -24.20 -9.58
CA ARG A 166 18.76 -23.86 -9.36
C ARG A 166 19.02 -22.36 -9.15
N PRO A 167 18.44 -21.43 -9.93
CA PRO A 167 18.59 -20.00 -9.68
C PRO A 167 18.04 -19.54 -8.33
N LEU A 168 17.07 -20.25 -7.77
CA LEU A 168 16.43 -19.95 -6.50
C LEU A 168 17.02 -20.73 -5.32
N ALA A 169 18.15 -21.40 -5.47
CA ALA A 169 18.77 -22.21 -4.41
C ALA A 169 19.05 -21.43 -3.12
N SER A 170 19.38 -20.14 -3.22
CA SER A 170 19.54 -19.26 -2.05
C SER A 170 18.26 -19.04 -1.25
N HIS A 171 17.09 -19.35 -1.81
CA HIS A 171 15.77 -19.20 -1.20
C HIS A 171 15.15 -20.55 -0.79
N ALA A 172 15.94 -21.62 -0.69
CA ALA A 172 15.48 -22.98 -0.38
C ALA A 172 14.56 -23.04 0.87
N ALA A 173 14.82 -22.20 1.90
CA ALA A 173 14.00 -22.11 3.11
C ALA A 173 12.55 -21.63 2.85
N ALA A 174 12.32 -20.91 1.75
CA ALA A 174 11.01 -20.45 1.30
C ALA A 174 10.43 -21.33 0.19
N MET A 175 10.89 -22.58 0.05
CA MET A 175 10.44 -23.49 -1.00
C MET A 175 9.92 -24.79 -0.40
N ALA A 176 8.96 -25.41 -1.11
CA ALA A 176 8.50 -26.77 -0.90
C ALA A 176 8.10 -27.39 -2.24
N VAL A 177 8.06 -28.71 -2.33
CA VAL A 177 7.65 -29.43 -3.52
C VAL A 177 6.41 -30.27 -3.21
N ALA A 178 5.37 -30.12 -4.02
CA ALA A 178 4.20 -31.01 -4.03
C ALA A 178 4.27 -31.92 -5.25
N LEU A 179 4.56 -33.20 -5.03
CA LEU A 179 4.49 -34.23 -6.06
C LEU A 179 3.02 -34.63 -6.22
N ASN A 180 2.34 -34.00 -7.17
CA ASN A 180 0.91 -34.21 -7.43
C ASN A 180 0.71 -35.39 -8.39
N GLN A 181 -0.55 -35.82 -8.57
CA GLN A 181 -0.96 -36.96 -9.38
C GLN A 181 -0.38 -38.29 -8.88
N SER A 182 -0.08 -38.40 -7.61
CA SER A 182 0.46 -39.63 -6.98
C SER A 182 -0.51 -40.81 -7.05
N ASP A 183 -1.78 -40.58 -7.32
CA ASP A 183 -2.78 -41.62 -7.58
C ASP A 183 -2.56 -42.39 -8.86
N LEU A 184 -1.65 -41.94 -9.71
CA LEU A 184 -1.21 -42.66 -10.94
C LEU A 184 -0.06 -43.62 -10.67
N LEU A 185 0.47 -43.63 -9.44
CA LEU A 185 1.65 -44.42 -9.08
C LEU A 185 1.31 -45.57 -8.12
N SER A 186 2.07 -46.65 -8.21
CA SER A 186 2.07 -47.68 -7.18
C SER A 186 2.81 -47.21 -5.92
N PRO A 187 2.56 -47.85 -4.75
CA PRO A 187 3.28 -47.55 -3.52
C PRO A 187 4.82 -47.69 -3.67
N ALA A 188 5.32 -48.61 -4.47
CA ALA A 188 6.74 -48.81 -4.71
C ALA A 188 7.35 -47.64 -5.50
N GLU A 189 6.65 -47.14 -6.52
CA GLU A 189 7.06 -45.96 -7.28
C GLU A 189 7.04 -44.67 -6.43
N ILE A 190 6.06 -44.52 -5.55
CA ILE A 190 6.03 -43.40 -4.60
C ILE A 190 7.24 -43.45 -3.66
N ALA A 191 7.59 -44.64 -3.14
CA ALA A 191 8.76 -44.81 -2.31
C ALA A 191 10.06 -44.48 -3.06
N ALA A 192 10.21 -44.97 -4.27
CA ALA A 192 11.38 -44.65 -5.12
C ALA A 192 11.51 -43.12 -5.38
N LEU A 193 10.41 -42.43 -5.66
CA LEU A 193 10.40 -40.98 -5.89
C LEU A 193 10.73 -40.18 -4.61
N ARG A 194 10.26 -40.63 -3.44
CA ARG A 194 10.62 -40.01 -2.14
C ARG A 194 12.11 -40.12 -1.86
N ASP A 195 12.79 -41.16 -2.32
CA ASP A 195 14.24 -41.34 -2.18
C ASP A 195 15.05 -40.57 -3.23
N ASP A 196 14.54 -40.45 -4.44
CA ASP A 196 15.23 -39.81 -5.56
C ASP A 196 15.15 -38.30 -5.58
N MET A 197 13.95 -37.71 -5.34
CA MET A 197 13.76 -36.28 -5.40
C MET A 197 14.68 -35.47 -4.48
N PRO A 198 14.93 -35.86 -3.22
CA PRO A 198 15.88 -35.12 -2.38
C PRO A 198 17.27 -35.03 -2.95
N ARG A 199 17.72 -36.08 -3.66
CA ARG A 199 19.04 -36.10 -4.32
C ARG A 199 19.07 -35.12 -5.49
N LEU A 200 18.07 -35.15 -6.37
CA LEU A 200 17.97 -34.21 -7.48
C LEU A 200 17.92 -32.75 -7.01
N LEU A 201 17.14 -32.48 -5.98
CA LEU A 201 17.08 -31.15 -5.39
C LEU A 201 18.42 -30.73 -4.78
N ALA A 202 19.14 -31.64 -4.13
CA ALA A 202 20.45 -31.37 -3.57
C ALA A 202 21.50 -31.05 -4.66
N GLU A 203 21.41 -31.67 -5.84
CA GLU A 203 22.27 -31.37 -7.01
C GLU A 203 22.03 -29.94 -7.53
N ASP A 204 20.84 -29.38 -7.32
CA ASP A 204 20.50 -27.97 -7.60
C ASP A 204 20.87 -27.02 -6.47
N GLY A 205 21.41 -27.52 -5.36
CA GLY A 205 21.72 -26.73 -4.17
C GLY A 205 20.53 -26.50 -3.23
N LEU A 206 19.42 -27.22 -3.44
CA LEU A 206 18.19 -27.13 -2.65
C LEU A 206 18.18 -28.20 -1.56
N HIS A 207 18.91 -27.95 -0.47
CA HIS A 207 19.01 -28.89 0.65
C HIS A 207 17.87 -28.69 1.65
N GLY A 208 17.25 -29.80 2.08
CA GLY A 208 16.22 -29.79 3.13
C GLY A 208 14.87 -29.19 2.71
N VAL A 209 14.62 -29.03 1.41
CA VAL A 209 13.31 -28.59 0.89
C VAL A 209 12.26 -29.66 1.18
N PRO A 210 11.15 -29.36 1.85
CA PRO A 210 10.07 -30.31 2.11
C PRO A 210 9.45 -30.82 0.81
N ILE A 211 9.21 -32.13 0.76
CA ILE A 211 8.57 -32.81 -0.38
C ILE A 211 7.31 -33.51 0.16
N VAL A 212 6.15 -33.11 -0.36
CA VAL A 212 4.86 -33.71 0.00
C VAL A 212 4.29 -34.42 -1.21
N VAL A 213 3.95 -35.71 -1.04
CA VAL A 213 3.33 -36.51 -2.10
C VAL A 213 1.81 -36.37 -1.99
N VAL A 214 1.18 -35.83 -3.04
CA VAL A 214 -0.25 -35.49 -3.00
C VAL A 214 -0.99 -35.99 -4.23
N SER A 215 -2.29 -36.14 -4.09
CA SER A 215 -3.22 -36.23 -5.22
C SER A 215 -4.38 -35.27 -4.97
N ALA A 216 -4.41 -34.19 -5.75
CA ALA A 216 -5.53 -33.24 -5.69
C ALA A 216 -6.89 -33.91 -6.07
N ARG A 217 -6.83 -35.02 -6.83
CA ARG A 217 -8.01 -35.77 -7.28
C ARG A 217 -8.60 -36.67 -6.20
N THR A 218 -7.77 -37.36 -5.43
CA THR A 218 -8.21 -38.36 -4.44
C THR A 218 -8.17 -37.83 -3.01
N GLY A 219 -7.50 -36.71 -2.77
CA GLY A 219 -7.28 -36.18 -1.43
C GLY A 219 -6.05 -36.77 -0.71
N LEU A 220 -5.34 -37.73 -1.32
CA LEU A 220 -4.15 -38.31 -0.72
C LEU A 220 -3.10 -37.24 -0.44
N GLY A 221 -2.53 -37.24 0.77
CA GLY A 221 -1.46 -36.31 1.19
C GLY A 221 -1.91 -34.85 1.39
N LEU A 222 -3.16 -34.50 1.15
CA LEU A 222 -3.63 -33.11 1.33
C LEU A 222 -3.55 -32.66 2.79
N GLU A 223 -3.75 -33.57 3.74
CA GLU A 223 -3.64 -33.20 5.16
C GLU A 223 -2.19 -32.92 5.57
N GLU A 224 -1.22 -33.70 5.06
CA GLU A 224 0.19 -33.42 5.25
C GLU A 224 0.57 -32.06 4.64
N LEU A 225 0.04 -31.75 3.47
CA LEU A 225 0.24 -30.45 2.86
C LEU A 225 -0.43 -29.30 3.65
N ARG A 226 -1.65 -29.51 4.15
CA ARG A 226 -2.30 -28.51 5.04
C ARG A 226 -1.50 -28.30 6.31
N GLN A 227 -0.93 -29.34 6.89
CA GLN A 227 -0.06 -29.23 8.04
C GLN A 227 1.17 -28.37 7.75
N LEU A 228 1.85 -28.59 6.63
CA LEU A 228 2.97 -27.74 6.19
C LEU A 228 2.56 -26.28 6.04
N LEU A 229 1.37 -26.01 5.50
CA LEU A 229 0.84 -24.64 5.37
C LEU A 229 0.53 -24.02 6.73
N ARG A 230 -0.07 -24.77 7.67
CA ARG A 230 -0.31 -24.32 9.06
C ARG A 230 0.99 -23.92 9.74
N GLU A 231 2.01 -24.76 9.65
CA GLU A 231 3.33 -24.47 10.23
C GLU A 231 3.94 -23.18 9.68
N ARG A 232 3.72 -22.88 8.41
CA ARG A 232 4.16 -21.61 7.81
C ARG A 232 3.36 -20.41 8.31
N VAL A 233 2.03 -20.57 8.45
CA VAL A 233 1.15 -19.53 9.04
C VAL A 233 1.55 -19.25 10.48
N ASP A 234 1.76 -20.29 11.31
CA ASP A 234 2.14 -20.17 12.70
C ASP A 234 3.52 -19.51 12.86
N ALA A 235 4.49 -19.90 12.04
CA ALA A 235 5.81 -19.32 12.04
C ALA A 235 5.77 -17.82 11.67
N ARG A 236 4.92 -17.46 10.72
CA ARG A 236 4.70 -16.07 10.31
C ARG A 236 4.03 -15.28 11.44
N SER A 237 2.96 -15.81 12.03
CA SER A 237 2.26 -15.19 13.15
C SER A 237 3.20 -14.91 14.31
N ALA A 238 4.02 -15.90 14.71
CA ALA A 238 5.01 -15.73 15.75
C ALA A 238 6.10 -14.68 15.40
N ALA A 239 6.45 -14.55 14.13
CA ALA A 239 7.39 -13.51 13.68
C ALA A 239 6.75 -12.11 13.75
N VAL A 240 5.48 -11.99 13.39
CA VAL A 240 4.68 -10.76 13.48
C VAL A 240 4.50 -10.33 14.93
N GLU A 241 4.20 -11.25 15.85
CA GLU A 241 4.08 -10.95 17.29
C GLU A 241 5.41 -10.44 17.87
N ARG A 242 6.54 -11.07 17.50
CA ARG A 242 7.87 -10.57 17.91
C ARG A 242 8.15 -9.19 17.35
N LEU A 243 7.81 -8.94 16.09
CA LEU A 243 7.97 -7.62 15.48
C LEU A 243 7.10 -6.57 16.18
N ALA A 244 5.85 -6.93 16.59
CA ALA A 244 4.98 -6.05 17.35
C ALA A 244 5.60 -5.63 18.69
N ALA A 245 6.21 -6.58 19.40
CA ALA A 245 6.94 -6.29 20.63
C ALA A 245 8.15 -5.37 20.37
N ASP A 246 8.98 -5.70 19.36
CA ASP A 246 10.13 -4.87 18.95
C ASP A 246 9.70 -3.42 18.63
N VAL A 247 8.56 -3.25 17.93
CA VAL A 247 7.98 -1.93 17.59
C VAL A 247 7.58 -1.17 18.85
N ALA A 248 6.90 -1.85 19.78
CA ALA A 248 6.47 -1.24 21.03
C ALA A 248 7.68 -0.79 21.88
N ASP A 249 8.71 -1.63 21.98
CA ASP A 249 9.93 -1.33 22.72
C ASP A 249 10.71 -0.16 22.08
N ALA A 250 10.85 -0.16 20.75
CA ALA A 250 11.51 0.93 20.02
C ALA A 250 10.76 2.25 20.16
N ALA A 251 9.41 2.22 20.09
CA ALA A 251 8.58 3.40 20.28
C ALA A 251 8.72 3.95 21.72
N ALA A 252 8.73 3.08 22.73
CA ALA A 252 8.96 3.46 24.12
C ALA A 252 10.35 4.06 24.34
N ALA A 253 11.40 3.48 23.73
CA ALA A 253 12.76 4.01 23.78
C ALA A 253 12.85 5.42 23.18
N LEU A 254 12.27 5.64 21.98
CA LEU A 254 12.21 6.97 21.35
C LEU A 254 11.41 7.97 22.19
N ALA A 255 10.28 7.54 22.78
CA ALA A 255 9.46 8.39 23.65
C ALA A 255 10.24 8.80 24.90
N ASN A 256 10.96 7.87 25.54
CA ASN A 256 11.79 8.16 26.70
C ASN A 256 12.96 9.10 26.35
N ALA A 257 13.61 8.88 25.21
CA ALA A 257 14.71 9.73 24.73
C ALA A 257 14.22 11.14 24.37
N SER A 258 12.99 11.27 23.88
CA SER A 258 12.38 12.59 23.57
C SER A 258 12.00 13.41 24.80
N GLY A 259 11.93 12.77 25.98
CA GLY A 259 11.55 13.39 27.26
C GLY A 259 10.05 13.60 27.38
N THR A 260 9.60 13.78 28.64
CA THR A 260 8.19 14.01 28.97
C THR A 260 7.79 15.49 28.97
N GLY A 261 8.69 16.38 28.52
CA GLY A 261 8.43 17.81 28.44
C GLY A 261 7.31 18.09 27.43
N THR A 262 6.28 18.79 27.86
CA THR A 262 5.37 19.47 26.92
C THR A 262 6.25 20.26 25.96
N PRO A 263 6.15 20.11 24.63
CA PRO A 263 6.96 20.89 23.71
C PRO A 263 6.77 22.36 24.09
N ALA A 264 7.86 23.00 24.50
CA ALA A 264 7.82 24.43 24.77
C ALA A 264 7.29 25.05 23.46
N GLY A 265 6.09 25.61 23.53
CA GLY A 265 5.48 26.23 22.34
C GLY A 265 6.52 27.14 21.73
N ILE A 266 6.60 27.17 20.39
CA ILE A 266 7.54 28.02 19.67
C ILE A 266 7.47 29.41 20.32
N ARG A 267 8.60 29.85 20.88
CA ARG A 267 8.64 31.18 21.52
C ARG A 267 8.16 32.20 20.49
N SER A 268 7.44 33.22 20.96
CA SER A 268 6.91 34.25 20.08
C SER A 268 7.98 34.85 19.17
N ASP A 269 9.20 34.98 19.71
CA ASP A 269 10.34 35.53 18.99
C ASP A 269 10.83 34.59 17.88
N ASP A 270 10.94 33.29 18.18
CA ASP A 270 11.31 32.27 17.19
C ASP A 270 10.28 32.15 16.07
N ARG A 271 8.98 32.25 16.42
CA ARG A 271 7.89 32.29 15.44
C ARG A 271 7.99 33.53 14.54
N THR A 272 8.31 34.67 15.12
CA THR A 272 8.48 35.93 14.37
C THR A 272 9.69 35.84 13.44
N HIS A 273 10.81 35.30 13.92
CA HIS A 273 12.00 35.08 13.12
C HIS A 273 11.76 34.08 11.98
N LEU A 274 11.06 32.98 12.25
CA LEU A 274 10.69 32.00 11.23
C LEU A 274 9.78 32.59 10.16
N LEU A 275 8.78 33.36 10.57
CA LEU A 275 7.88 34.06 9.65
C LEU A 275 8.64 35.05 8.78
N ALA A 276 9.51 35.86 9.40
CA ALA A 276 10.33 36.83 8.67
C ALA A 276 11.27 36.12 7.66
N ALA A 277 11.91 35.02 8.06
CA ALA A 277 12.76 34.22 7.16
C ALA A 277 11.97 33.59 6.01
N LEU A 278 10.75 33.09 6.27
CA LEU A 278 9.88 32.55 5.22
C LEU A 278 9.37 33.64 4.29
N GLU A 279 9.02 34.83 4.82
CA GLU A 279 8.62 36.00 4.03
C GLU A 279 9.75 36.44 3.10
N ASP A 280 10.99 36.49 3.61
CA ASP A 280 12.17 36.86 2.83
C ASP A 280 12.47 35.80 1.75
N ALA A 281 12.47 34.51 2.10
CA ALA A 281 12.65 33.40 1.17
C ALA A 281 11.57 33.37 0.08
N ALA A 282 10.33 33.69 0.40
CA ALA A 282 9.23 33.81 -0.54
C ALA A 282 9.27 35.10 -1.39
N GLY A 283 10.22 36.00 -1.13
CA GLY A 283 10.34 37.27 -1.84
C GLY A 283 9.23 38.27 -1.55
N VAL A 284 8.51 38.11 -0.43
CA VAL A 284 7.43 39.00 -0.02
C VAL A 284 7.86 40.47 0.05
N PRO A 285 9.04 40.84 0.62
CA PRO A 285 9.51 42.21 0.64
C PRO A 285 9.65 42.83 -0.76
N SER A 286 10.12 42.07 -1.73
CA SER A 286 10.25 42.49 -3.13
C SER A 286 8.87 42.77 -3.76
N ILE A 287 7.88 41.92 -3.47
CA ILE A 287 6.51 42.08 -3.96
C ILE A 287 5.88 43.33 -3.32
N VAL A 288 5.98 43.49 -2.01
CA VAL A 288 5.45 44.66 -1.28
C VAL A 288 6.07 45.97 -1.80
N HIS A 289 7.40 45.98 -1.99
CA HIS A 289 8.09 47.15 -2.55
C HIS A 289 7.62 47.49 -3.96
N ALA A 290 7.47 46.46 -4.84
CA ALA A 290 7.03 46.64 -6.22
C ALA A 290 5.56 47.13 -6.29
N VAL A 291 4.67 46.57 -5.47
CA VAL A 291 3.27 47.00 -5.37
C VAL A 291 3.17 48.42 -4.84
N GLY A 292 3.95 48.76 -3.77
CA GLY A 292 4.01 50.10 -3.21
C GLY A 292 4.54 51.14 -4.22
N ALA A 293 5.58 50.78 -5.00
CA ALA A 293 6.12 51.62 -6.07
C ALA A 293 5.10 51.82 -7.21
N ALA A 294 4.40 50.76 -7.61
CA ALA A 294 3.33 50.84 -8.61
C ALA A 294 2.16 51.74 -8.14
N HIS A 295 1.78 51.60 -6.89
CA HIS A 295 0.71 52.45 -6.31
C HIS A 295 1.10 53.95 -6.28
N ARG A 296 2.33 54.26 -5.81
CA ARG A 296 2.85 55.62 -5.85
C ARG A 296 2.93 56.16 -7.28
N ARG A 297 3.34 55.36 -8.23
CA ARG A 297 3.36 55.73 -9.65
C ARG A 297 1.97 56.06 -10.17
N ARG A 298 0.98 55.21 -9.93
CA ARG A 298 -0.42 55.47 -10.34
C ARG A 298 -0.97 56.73 -9.71
N GLY A 299 -0.76 56.93 -8.41
CA GLY A 299 -1.15 58.16 -7.72
C GLY A 299 -0.50 59.41 -8.36
N ALA A 300 0.78 59.41 -8.62
CA ALA A 300 1.49 60.52 -9.26
C ALA A 300 1.05 60.76 -10.71
N LEU A 301 0.62 59.72 -11.45
CA LEU A 301 0.06 59.88 -12.79
C LEU A 301 -1.37 60.45 -12.74
N ALA A 302 -2.15 60.16 -11.69
CA ALA A 302 -3.52 60.68 -11.51
C ALA A 302 -3.59 62.12 -11.02
N THR A 303 -2.66 62.51 -10.13
CA THR A 303 -2.72 63.83 -9.43
C THR A 303 -1.60 64.76 -9.86
N GLY A 304 -0.60 64.33 -10.62
CA GLY A 304 0.57 65.10 -11.01
C GLY A 304 0.29 66.16 -12.08
N TRP A 305 1.11 67.22 -12.10
CA TRP A 305 1.10 68.27 -13.13
C TRP A 305 1.26 67.71 -14.52
N PRO A 306 0.60 68.21 -15.58
CA PRO A 306 0.56 67.61 -16.92
C PRO A 306 1.93 67.32 -17.50
N PHE A 307 2.91 68.23 -17.31
CA PHE A 307 4.27 68.06 -17.83
C PHE A 307 5.06 66.95 -17.16
N VAL A 308 4.89 66.77 -15.83
CA VAL A 308 5.54 65.72 -15.06
C VAL A 308 4.90 64.33 -15.35
N ARG A 309 3.59 64.32 -15.65
CA ARG A 309 2.87 63.12 -16.10
C ARG A 309 3.46 62.53 -17.39
N TRP A 310 3.77 63.42 -18.37
CA TRP A 310 4.30 63.00 -19.66
C TRP A 310 5.68 62.34 -19.53
N ILE A 311 6.64 62.89 -18.79
CA ILE A 311 7.98 62.35 -18.56
C ILE A 311 7.93 61.02 -17.77
N ARG A 312 7.03 60.89 -16.77
CA ARG A 312 6.90 59.68 -15.95
C ARG A 312 6.27 58.50 -16.66
N ARG A 313 5.57 58.74 -17.79
CA ARG A 313 4.97 57.69 -18.63
C ARG A 313 6.04 56.79 -19.27
N PHE A 314 7.27 57.25 -19.43
CA PHE A 314 8.40 56.49 -20.01
C PHE A 314 9.17 55.65 -18.98
N ARG A 315 8.86 55.74 -17.69
CA ARG A 315 9.50 54.88 -16.69
C ARG A 315 8.83 53.48 -16.71
N PRO A 316 9.69 52.40 -16.69
CA PRO A 316 9.16 51.03 -16.72
C PRO A 316 8.25 50.75 -15.50
N ASP A 317 7.26 49.86 -15.71
CA ASP A 317 6.35 49.45 -14.65
C ASP A 317 7.09 48.59 -13.61
N PRO A 318 7.04 48.93 -12.32
CA PRO A 318 7.70 48.15 -11.25
C PRO A 318 7.14 46.72 -11.10
N LEU A 319 5.93 46.42 -11.60
CA LEU A 319 5.31 45.09 -11.55
C LEU A 319 5.73 44.18 -12.72
N ARG A 320 6.33 44.75 -13.79
CA ARG A 320 6.70 44.01 -14.99
C ARG A 320 7.69 42.85 -14.74
N PRO A 321 8.69 42.98 -13.85
CA PRO A 321 9.58 41.85 -13.52
C PRO A 321 8.89 40.70 -12.81
N LEU A 322 7.77 40.96 -12.07
CA LEU A 322 7.09 39.96 -11.26
C LEU A 322 6.05 39.15 -12.04
N ARG A 323 5.80 39.44 -13.31
CA ARG A 323 4.80 38.76 -14.17
C ARG A 323 3.42 38.61 -13.53
N LEU A 324 3.05 39.52 -12.62
CA LEU A 324 1.72 39.53 -11.99
C LEU A 324 0.68 40.06 -12.99
N PRO A 325 -0.54 39.45 -13.01
CA PRO A 325 -1.61 39.93 -13.87
C PRO A 325 -1.99 41.38 -13.51
N GLU A 326 -2.27 42.21 -14.53
CA GLU A 326 -2.75 43.57 -14.30
C GLU A 326 -4.09 43.51 -13.54
N THR A 327 -4.13 44.12 -12.36
CA THR A 327 -5.36 44.26 -11.60
C THR A 327 -6.35 45.09 -12.41
N PRO A 328 -7.60 44.64 -12.62
CA PRO A 328 -8.60 45.43 -13.35
C PRO A 328 -8.79 46.78 -12.70
N GLN A 329 -8.73 47.83 -13.49
CA GLN A 329 -8.99 49.20 -12.99
C GLN A 329 -10.41 49.27 -12.46
N PRO A 330 -10.65 49.77 -11.21
CA PRO A 330 -11.99 50.12 -10.82
C PRO A 330 -12.44 51.28 -11.71
N SER A 331 -13.44 51.04 -12.54
CA SER A 331 -14.11 52.11 -13.31
C SER A 331 -14.82 53.00 -12.31
N VAL A 332 -14.21 54.16 -11.97
CA VAL A 332 -14.88 55.23 -11.28
C VAL A 332 -15.88 55.80 -12.25
N ARG A 333 -17.12 55.32 -12.22
CA ARG A 333 -18.26 55.99 -12.82
C ARG A 333 -18.52 57.26 -11.99
N THR A 334 -18.08 58.36 -12.55
CA THR A 334 -18.50 59.71 -12.10
C THR A 334 -19.95 59.87 -12.49
N SER A 335 -20.88 59.49 -11.62
CA SER A 335 -22.27 59.88 -11.73
C SER A 335 -22.41 61.28 -11.10
N ALA A 336 -22.31 62.28 -12.00
CA ALA A 336 -22.79 63.61 -11.67
C ALA A 336 -24.34 63.64 -11.74
N GLN A 337 -24.88 64.23 -10.72
CA GLN A 337 -26.25 64.77 -10.64
C GLN A 337 -27.42 63.82 -10.42
N GLY A 338 -28.02 64.02 -9.26
CA GLY A 338 -29.32 63.51 -8.88
C GLY A 338 -29.64 63.80 -7.39
N ARG A 339 -30.02 65.05 -7.09
CA ARG A 339 -30.58 65.38 -5.76
C ARG A 339 -31.80 64.50 -5.45
N PRO A 340 -31.91 63.90 -4.28
CA PRO A 340 -33.13 63.22 -3.90
C PRO A 340 -34.18 64.25 -3.42
N LYS A 341 -35.33 64.27 -4.07
CA LYS A 341 -36.54 64.86 -3.54
C LYS A 341 -37.10 63.95 -2.46
N CYS A 342 -37.23 64.53 -1.27
CA CYS A 342 -37.95 64.00 -0.15
C CYS A 342 -39.42 63.84 -0.51
N SER A 343 -40.01 62.69 -0.41
CA SER A 343 -41.44 62.50 -0.26
C SER A 343 -41.74 61.41 0.74
N ALA A 344 -42.21 61.79 1.88
CA ALA A 344 -42.78 60.93 2.87
C ALA A 344 -44.08 60.31 2.37
N ARG A 345 -44.25 59.02 2.50
CA ARG A 345 -45.55 58.38 2.64
C ARG A 345 -45.54 57.26 3.67
N ARG A 346 -46.26 57.49 4.68
CA ARG A 346 -46.75 56.57 5.73
C ARG A 346 -47.71 55.56 5.10
N SER A 347 -47.69 54.38 5.55
CA SER A 347 -48.78 53.64 6.21
C SER A 347 -48.66 52.15 5.97
N ARG A 348 -48.69 51.50 7.06
CA ARG A 348 -49.63 50.56 7.70
C ARG A 348 -49.35 49.08 7.39
N ARG A 349 -48.93 48.43 8.45
CA ARG A 349 -49.57 47.29 9.18
C ARG A 349 -50.37 46.29 8.36
N SER A 350 -49.95 45.03 8.49
CA SER A 350 -50.72 43.90 9.08
C SER A 350 -49.88 42.63 8.91
N HIS A 351 -49.53 42.09 10.04
CA HIS A 351 -50.09 40.89 10.68
C HIS A 351 -50.17 39.64 9.83
N ALA A 352 -49.43 38.69 10.36
CA ALA A 352 -49.83 37.38 10.88
C ALA A 352 -49.39 36.23 9.97
N HIS A 353 -48.68 35.33 10.38
CA HIS A 353 -48.85 34.06 11.11
C HIS A 353 -47.69 33.10 10.79
N SER A 354 -47.01 32.68 11.83
CA SER A 354 -46.40 31.38 11.96
C SER A 354 -47.50 30.33 12.24
N PRO A 355 -47.22 29.07 12.44
CA PRO A 355 -46.23 28.10 11.97
C PRO A 355 -46.90 26.77 11.61
N THR A 356 -46.19 25.80 11.07
CA THR A 356 -46.54 24.35 11.21
C THR A 356 -45.33 23.54 10.69
N ALA A 357 -44.54 22.91 11.55
CA ALA A 357 -44.72 21.59 12.10
C ALA A 357 -44.34 20.45 11.12
N LEU A 358 -43.26 19.77 11.50
CA LEU A 358 -42.83 18.42 11.05
C LEU A 358 -43.95 17.39 11.12
N PRO A 359 -43.83 16.29 10.41
CA PRO A 359 -43.77 15.05 11.18
C PRO A 359 -42.62 14.11 10.80
N MET A 360 -42.09 13.56 11.87
CA MET A 360 -41.39 12.29 11.89
C MET A 360 -42.34 11.14 11.54
N GLY A 361 -41.84 10.16 10.80
CA GLY A 361 -42.54 8.90 10.57
C GLY A 361 -41.56 7.75 10.40
N PHE A 362 -41.26 7.05 11.49
CA PHE A 362 -40.76 5.68 11.48
C PHE A 362 -41.92 4.72 11.22
N PRO A 363 -41.72 3.59 10.57
CA PRO A 363 -42.46 2.41 10.90
C PRO A 363 -41.57 1.30 11.49
N ARG A 364 -42.20 0.71 12.53
CA ARG A 364 -41.77 -0.48 13.27
C ARG A 364 -42.00 -1.77 12.47
N LEU A 365 -41.07 -2.70 12.65
CA LEU A 365 -41.25 -4.13 12.94
C LEU A 365 -42.52 -4.85 12.50
N GLY A 366 -42.34 -5.90 11.71
CA GLY A 366 -43.22 -7.02 11.56
C GLY A 366 -42.42 -8.31 11.59
N ARG A 367 -42.70 -9.16 12.59
CA ARG A 367 -42.24 -10.55 12.73
C ARG A 367 -42.95 -11.44 11.72
N GLY A 368 -42.26 -12.43 11.25
CA GLY A 368 -42.77 -13.61 10.57
C GLY A 368 -41.59 -14.56 10.33
#